data_a267f1bec153000cd1f66d7dc8b32c90
#
_entry.id   a267f1bec153000cd1f66d7dc8b32c90
#
_cell.length_a   1.000
_cell.length_b   1.000
_cell.length_c   1.000
_cell.angle_alpha   90.00
_cell.angle_beta   90.00
_cell.angle_gamma   90.00
#
_symmetry.space_group_name_H-M   'P 1'
#
loop_
_entity.id
_entity.type
_entity.pdbx_description
1 polymer ?
#
loop_
_entity_poly.entity_id
_entity_poly.type
_entity_poly.pdbx_seq_one_letter_code
_entity_poly.pdbx_strand_id
1 'polypeptide(L)'
;MVVFLAAVGLCVDVSHFYVVNAELQNAADAAALAGASALNAQPSGISKAVTRATEELKNNYEFNNKEAEIDAGNVTFAVNLDGPYVSAGDAQAVAANVRFVKVVVPPKAVGVFFAQLALKVSSVDMSRAATAGMSMPPNVFCDWIPLSVIEDDANPLIRGQMYTLRAAPQNSVSSGNYQILAVNGRGGSDVREDLARGIKECAGPGSVYTKDTKPGVAAGPVRQGLNTRFDDYTGSMSPSEFPPDTNVKENITYDQYDDAGHQQSPGHPGVPNRRMVLVPIIKKSEFDNGRDTVTFDRFALFFLQTKVQGGNGGNVQAEYVGTRYGYGAGAYAPGGGPVSPELTMPVLYR
;
A
#
# COMPACT_ATOMS: atom_id res chain seq x y z
N MET A 1 -45.12 -23.63 -31.76
CA MET A 1 -43.90 -23.12 -32.38
C MET A 1 -43.61 -21.66 -32.00
N VAL A 2 -44.54 -20.72 -32.13
CA VAL A 2 -44.35 -19.29 -31.80
C VAL A 2 -43.94 -19.07 -30.34
N VAL A 3 -44.64 -19.71 -29.40
CA VAL A 3 -44.35 -19.61 -27.94
C VAL A 3 -42.96 -20.13 -27.63
N PHE A 4 -42.50 -21.21 -28.26
CA PHE A 4 -41.16 -21.74 -28.06
C PHE A 4 -40.06 -20.79 -28.58
N LEU A 5 -40.25 -20.19 -29.76
CA LEU A 5 -39.36 -19.20 -30.32
C LEU A 5 -39.30 -17.93 -29.46
N ALA A 6 -40.42 -17.49 -28.91
CA ALA A 6 -40.46 -16.36 -28.00
C ALA A 6 -39.73 -16.66 -26.68
N ALA A 7 -39.86 -17.87 -26.13
CA ALA A 7 -39.12 -18.28 -24.94
C ALA A 7 -37.63 -18.35 -25.14
N VAL A 8 -37.15 -18.91 -26.27
CA VAL A 8 -35.74 -18.97 -26.63
C VAL A 8 -35.17 -17.55 -26.83
N GLY A 9 -35.92 -16.69 -27.53
CA GLY A 9 -35.52 -15.29 -27.75
C GLY A 9 -35.37 -14.52 -26.44
N LEU A 10 -36.28 -14.70 -25.50
CA LEU A 10 -36.21 -14.07 -24.17
C LEU A 10 -34.96 -14.57 -23.39
N CYS A 11 -34.62 -15.86 -23.49
CA CYS A 11 -33.44 -16.41 -22.85
C CYS A 11 -32.15 -15.76 -23.39
N VAL A 12 -32.10 -15.47 -24.70
CA VAL A 12 -30.96 -14.79 -25.33
C VAL A 12 -30.83 -13.36 -24.81
N ASP A 13 -31.92 -12.58 -24.79
CA ASP A 13 -31.88 -11.20 -24.27
C ASP A 13 -31.49 -11.15 -22.79
N VAL A 14 -32.05 -12.04 -21.96
CA VAL A 14 -31.68 -12.12 -20.53
C VAL A 14 -30.23 -12.48 -20.34
N SER A 15 -29.72 -13.44 -21.11
CA SER A 15 -28.30 -13.83 -21.04
C SER A 15 -27.38 -12.67 -21.46
N HIS A 16 -27.74 -11.93 -22.50
CA HIS A 16 -27.01 -10.73 -22.94
C HIS A 16 -26.98 -9.66 -21.85
N PHE A 17 -28.12 -9.35 -21.24
CA PHE A 17 -28.17 -8.40 -20.14
C PHE A 17 -27.34 -8.85 -18.93
N TYR A 18 -27.29 -10.15 -18.63
CA TYR A 18 -26.46 -10.67 -17.54
C TYR A 18 -24.97 -10.44 -17.80
N VAL A 19 -24.51 -10.68 -19.02
CA VAL A 19 -23.11 -10.44 -19.41
C VAL A 19 -22.77 -8.97 -19.32
N VAL A 20 -23.58 -8.10 -19.96
CA VAL A 20 -23.35 -6.65 -19.93
C VAL A 20 -23.38 -6.11 -18.50
N ASN A 21 -24.29 -6.61 -17.67
CA ASN A 21 -24.37 -6.26 -16.26
C ASN A 21 -23.10 -6.57 -15.49
N ALA A 22 -22.52 -7.75 -15.71
CA ALA A 22 -21.27 -8.18 -15.08
C ALA A 22 -20.08 -7.34 -15.56
N GLU A 23 -20.02 -7.05 -16.87
CA GLU A 23 -18.97 -6.23 -17.46
C GLU A 23 -18.99 -4.79 -16.92
N LEU A 24 -20.17 -4.16 -16.85
CA LEU A 24 -20.33 -2.81 -16.28
C LEU A 24 -20.02 -2.79 -14.77
N GLN A 25 -20.35 -3.85 -14.04
CA GLN A 25 -19.98 -3.96 -12.62
C GLN A 25 -18.46 -4.09 -12.47
N ASN A 26 -17.82 -4.94 -13.28
CA ASN A 26 -16.36 -5.07 -13.27
C ASN A 26 -15.66 -3.74 -13.57
N ALA A 27 -16.21 -2.95 -14.51
CA ALA A 27 -15.70 -1.62 -14.83
C ALA A 27 -15.82 -0.68 -13.61
N ALA A 28 -16.97 -0.66 -12.94
CA ALA A 28 -17.16 0.15 -11.74
C ALA A 28 -16.22 -0.27 -10.60
N ASP A 29 -16.09 -1.58 -10.36
CA ASP A 29 -15.25 -2.15 -9.31
C ASP A 29 -13.77 -1.82 -9.53
N ALA A 30 -13.30 -2.02 -10.76
CA ALA A 30 -11.91 -1.73 -11.12
C ALA A 30 -11.60 -0.24 -11.00
N ALA A 31 -12.47 0.64 -11.50
CA ALA A 31 -12.30 2.09 -11.40
C ALA A 31 -12.34 2.57 -9.93
N ALA A 32 -13.24 2.04 -9.12
CA ALA A 32 -13.32 2.39 -7.69
C ALA A 32 -12.05 1.95 -6.93
N LEU A 33 -11.55 0.74 -7.18
CA LEU A 33 -10.29 0.24 -6.58
C LEU A 33 -9.09 1.07 -7.02
N ALA A 34 -8.99 1.39 -8.32
CA ALA A 34 -7.92 2.23 -8.85
C ALA A 34 -7.94 3.62 -8.20
N GLY A 35 -9.11 4.24 -8.10
CA GLY A 35 -9.28 5.50 -7.40
C GLY A 35 -8.91 5.42 -5.91
N ALA A 36 -9.43 4.43 -5.20
CA ALA A 36 -9.10 4.25 -3.77
C ALA A 36 -7.61 4.05 -3.52
N SER A 37 -6.91 3.35 -4.43
CA SER A 37 -5.46 3.12 -4.32
C SER A 37 -4.61 4.40 -4.33
N ALA A 38 -5.15 5.51 -4.81
CA ALA A 38 -4.45 6.79 -4.90
C ALA A 38 -4.68 7.70 -3.67
N LEU A 39 -5.62 7.35 -2.79
CA LEU A 39 -5.89 8.12 -1.58
C LEU A 39 -4.67 8.11 -0.66
N ASN A 40 -4.20 9.28 -0.25
CA ASN A 40 -2.99 9.48 0.55
C ASN A 40 -3.16 10.54 1.64
N ALA A 41 -4.39 10.81 2.05
CA ALA A 41 -4.73 11.86 3.02
C ALA A 41 -4.32 13.30 2.61
N GLN A 42 -4.02 13.52 1.31
CA GLN A 42 -3.61 14.81 0.75
C GLN A 42 -4.55 15.21 -0.41
N PRO A 43 -4.72 16.51 -0.71
CA PRO A 43 -5.49 16.95 -1.87
C PRO A 43 -4.99 16.37 -3.21
N SER A 44 -3.68 16.17 -3.34
CA SER A 44 -3.07 15.51 -4.50
C SER A 44 -3.52 14.07 -4.69
N GLY A 45 -3.83 13.34 -3.61
CA GLY A 45 -4.40 12.00 -3.65
C GLY A 45 -5.79 11.98 -4.25
N ILE A 46 -6.62 12.98 -3.95
CA ILE A 46 -7.96 13.11 -4.55
C ILE A 46 -7.86 13.31 -6.06
N SER A 47 -6.97 14.21 -6.52
CA SER A 47 -6.75 14.43 -7.96
C SER A 47 -6.26 13.17 -8.66
N LYS A 48 -5.28 12.47 -8.08
CA LYS A 48 -4.77 11.19 -8.61
C LYS A 48 -5.85 10.10 -8.60
N ALA A 49 -6.73 10.09 -7.61
CA ALA A 49 -7.83 9.13 -7.54
C ALA A 49 -8.80 9.29 -8.73
N VAL A 50 -9.12 10.53 -9.09
CA VAL A 50 -9.93 10.81 -10.28
C VAL A 50 -9.22 10.31 -11.53
N THR A 51 -7.94 10.70 -11.72
CA THR A 51 -7.14 10.28 -12.89
C THR A 51 -7.10 8.75 -13.03
N ARG A 52 -6.79 8.02 -11.94
CA ARG A 52 -6.73 6.56 -11.99
C ARG A 52 -8.07 5.90 -12.25
N ALA A 53 -9.15 6.46 -11.70
CA ALA A 53 -10.49 5.93 -11.95
C ALA A 53 -10.98 6.14 -13.39
N THR A 54 -10.47 7.16 -14.09
CA THR A 54 -10.96 7.55 -15.42
C THR A 54 -10.02 7.17 -16.57
N GLU A 55 -8.70 7.19 -16.35
CA GLU A 55 -7.72 7.10 -17.44
C GLU A 55 -6.97 5.76 -17.49
N GLU A 56 -6.73 5.12 -16.35
CA GLU A 56 -5.90 3.90 -16.31
C GLU A 56 -6.65 2.64 -16.76
N LEU A 57 -7.98 2.67 -16.83
CA LEU A 57 -8.80 1.50 -17.12
C LEU A 57 -9.78 1.78 -18.28
N LYS A 58 -9.39 1.35 -19.46
CA LYS A 58 -10.34 1.20 -20.58
C LYS A 58 -11.21 -0.03 -20.35
N ASN A 59 -12.27 0.13 -19.58
CA ASN A 59 -13.19 -0.95 -19.29
C ASN A 59 -14.23 -1.02 -20.40
N ASN A 60 -14.16 -2.10 -21.19
CA ASN A 60 -15.09 -2.39 -22.24
C ASN A 60 -16.26 -3.23 -21.74
N TYR A 61 -17.43 -3.05 -22.35
CA TYR A 61 -18.61 -3.88 -22.13
C TYR A 61 -19.22 -4.31 -23.47
N GLU A 62 -20.27 -5.11 -23.43
CA GLU A 62 -20.93 -5.66 -24.62
C GLU A 62 -19.96 -6.45 -25.50
N PHE A 63 -19.28 -7.45 -24.87
CA PHE A 63 -18.27 -8.30 -25.51
C PHE A 63 -17.06 -7.50 -26.08
N ASN A 64 -16.59 -6.51 -25.36
CA ASN A 64 -15.49 -5.59 -25.72
C ASN A 64 -15.81 -4.63 -26.90
N ASN A 65 -17.07 -4.46 -27.26
CA ASN A 65 -17.45 -3.60 -28.38
C ASN A 65 -17.62 -2.12 -28.01
N LYS A 66 -17.86 -1.81 -26.74
CA LYS A 66 -18.11 -0.45 -26.25
C LYS A 66 -17.30 -0.15 -24.99
N GLU A 67 -16.96 1.13 -24.80
CA GLU A 67 -16.27 1.60 -23.59
C GLU A 67 -17.29 2.08 -22.55
N ALA A 68 -16.99 1.82 -21.26
CA ALA A 68 -17.84 2.25 -20.14
C ALA A 68 -17.85 3.78 -19.95
N GLU A 69 -16.82 4.51 -20.46
CA GLU A 69 -16.69 5.98 -20.46
C GLU A 69 -17.00 6.58 -19.09
N ILE A 70 -16.12 6.33 -18.12
CA ILE A 70 -16.24 6.91 -16.78
C ILE A 70 -15.52 8.26 -16.77
N ASP A 71 -16.27 9.33 -16.52
CA ASP A 71 -15.75 10.71 -16.44
C ASP A 71 -15.46 11.12 -14.99
N ALA A 72 -14.74 12.22 -14.82
CA ALA A 72 -14.41 12.77 -13.51
C ALA A 72 -15.65 13.07 -12.65
N GLY A 73 -16.78 13.46 -13.28
CA GLY A 73 -18.04 13.70 -12.59
C GLY A 73 -18.71 12.43 -12.02
N ASN A 74 -18.29 11.25 -12.50
CA ASN A 74 -18.77 9.96 -12.03
C ASN A 74 -18.00 9.45 -10.81
N VAL A 75 -16.94 10.13 -10.38
CA VAL A 75 -16.08 9.79 -9.25
C VAL A 75 -16.37 10.71 -8.07
N THR A 76 -16.84 10.15 -6.99
CA THR A 76 -17.23 10.90 -5.78
C THR A 76 -16.54 10.32 -4.54
N PHE A 77 -16.43 11.13 -3.50
CA PHE A 77 -15.61 10.83 -2.33
C PHE A 77 -16.40 10.98 -1.04
N ALA A 78 -16.08 10.18 -0.03
CA ALA A 78 -16.69 10.28 1.29
C ALA A 78 -15.71 9.98 2.42
N VAL A 79 -16.00 10.54 3.59
CA VAL A 79 -15.32 10.21 4.86
C VAL A 79 -15.88 8.91 5.44
N ASN A 80 -17.19 8.71 5.33
CA ASN A 80 -17.89 7.52 5.83
C ASN A 80 -18.48 6.70 4.68
N LEU A 81 -18.56 5.39 4.84
CA LEU A 81 -19.08 4.47 3.83
C LEU A 81 -20.51 4.82 3.36
N ASP A 82 -21.36 5.26 4.28
CA ASP A 82 -22.75 5.61 3.98
C ASP A 82 -22.91 7.07 3.50
N GLY A 83 -21.78 7.78 3.32
CA GLY A 83 -21.75 9.14 2.78
C GLY A 83 -21.86 10.24 3.85
N PRO A 84 -22.11 11.46 3.44
CA PRO A 84 -22.42 11.93 2.07
C PRO A 84 -21.21 11.82 1.12
N TYR A 85 -21.49 11.50 -0.15
CA TYR A 85 -20.51 11.50 -1.23
C TYR A 85 -20.48 12.86 -1.90
N VAL A 86 -19.29 13.45 -2.00
CA VAL A 86 -19.06 14.80 -2.52
C VAL A 86 -18.15 14.78 -3.76
N SER A 87 -18.12 15.88 -4.49
CA SER A 87 -17.25 16.05 -5.65
C SER A 87 -15.75 16.02 -5.28
N ALA A 88 -14.88 15.81 -6.27
CA ALA A 88 -13.43 15.88 -6.04
C ALA A 88 -12.99 17.24 -5.49
N GLY A 89 -13.61 18.35 -5.94
CA GLY A 89 -13.30 19.70 -5.45
C GLY A 89 -13.60 19.86 -3.95
N ASP A 90 -14.77 19.42 -3.52
CA ASP A 90 -15.18 19.48 -2.11
C ASP A 90 -14.35 18.53 -1.24
N ALA A 91 -14.02 17.35 -1.77
CA ALA A 91 -13.22 16.35 -1.08
C ALA A 91 -11.78 16.83 -0.78
N GLN A 92 -11.20 17.68 -1.63
CA GLN A 92 -9.86 18.24 -1.41
C GLN A 92 -9.77 19.04 -0.11
N ALA A 93 -10.83 19.74 0.29
CA ALA A 93 -10.86 20.52 1.53
C ALA A 93 -10.79 19.65 2.79
N VAL A 94 -11.19 18.37 2.69
CA VAL A 94 -11.22 17.40 3.80
C VAL A 94 -10.39 16.15 3.48
N ALA A 95 -9.42 16.25 2.58
CA ALA A 95 -8.67 15.14 2.02
C ALA A 95 -8.02 14.23 3.09
N ALA A 96 -7.59 14.80 4.22
CA ALA A 96 -7.02 14.04 5.33
C ALA A 96 -7.98 12.99 5.93
N ASN A 97 -9.29 13.20 5.78
CA ASN A 97 -10.32 12.30 6.33
C ASN A 97 -11.02 11.44 5.27
N VAL A 98 -10.78 11.71 3.98
CA VAL A 98 -11.41 10.95 2.88
C VAL A 98 -10.88 9.53 2.86
N ARG A 99 -11.81 8.56 2.90
CA ARG A 99 -11.50 7.14 2.94
C ARG A 99 -12.17 6.33 1.83
N PHE A 100 -13.22 6.85 1.22
CA PHE A 100 -14.04 6.11 0.26
C PHE A 100 -14.13 6.85 -1.06
N VAL A 101 -14.07 6.07 -2.14
CA VAL A 101 -14.28 6.50 -3.52
C VAL A 101 -15.47 5.70 -4.06
N LYS A 102 -16.45 6.39 -4.57
CA LYS A 102 -17.58 5.79 -5.28
C LYS A 102 -17.53 6.18 -6.74
N VAL A 103 -17.58 5.18 -7.59
CA VAL A 103 -17.63 5.34 -9.05
C VAL A 103 -18.99 4.85 -9.55
N VAL A 104 -19.61 5.63 -10.41
CA VAL A 104 -20.88 5.29 -11.06
C VAL A 104 -20.63 5.23 -12.57
N VAL A 105 -20.77 4.06 -13.17
CA VAL A 105 -20.81 3.96 -14.64
C VAL A 105 -22.09 4.62 -15.12
N PRO A 106 -22.02 5.63 -16.00
CA PRO A 106 -23.21 6.32 -16.49
C PRO A 106 -24.14 5.35 -17.23
N PRO A 107 -25.44 5.66 -17.32
CA PRO A 107 -26.40 4.81 -18.02
C PRO A 107 -25.95 4.51 -19.46
N LYS A 108 -25.89 3.23 -19.82
CA LYS A 108 -25.52 2.72 -21.14
C LYS A 108 -26.70 2.01 -21.75
N ALA A 109 -27.10 2.45 -22.98
CA ALA A 109 -28.19 1.82 -23.72
C ALA A 109 -27.74 0.45 -24.27
N VAL A 110 -28.33 -0.61 -23.74
CA VAL A 110 -28.09 -2.01 -24.11
C VAL A 110 -29.22 -2.50 -25.00
N GLY A 111 -28.88 -3.03 -26.17
CA GLY A 111 -29.85 -3.45 -27.17
C GLY A 111 -30.70 -4.64 -26.73
N VAL A 112 -31.97 -4.62 -27.11
CA VAL A 112 -32.91 -5.72 -26.95
C VAL A 112 -33.10 -6.35 -28.34
N PHE A 113 -32.88 -7.66 -28.46
CA PHE A 113 -32.92 -8.34 -29.76
C PHE A 113 -34.28 -8.95 -30.06
N PHE A 114 -34.81 -9.77 -29.21
CA PHE A 114 -36.03 -10.55 -29.43
C PHE A 114 -37.23 -9.98 -28.71
N ALA A 115 -37.05 -9.51 -27.47
CA ALA A 115 -38.16 -8.96 -26.68
C ALA A 115 -38.69 -7.63 -27.25
N GLN A 116 -37.94 -6.93 -28.12
CA GLN A 116 -38.42 -5.71 -28.81
C GLN A 116 -39.70 -5.94 -29.62
N LEU A 117 -39.91 -7.14 -30.18
CA LEU A 117 -41.10 -7.49 -30.92
C LEU A 117 -42.37 -7.47 -30.04
N ALA A 118 -42.23 -7.86 -28.76
CA ALA A 118 -43.32 -7.93 -27.79
C ALA A 118 -43.45 -6.64 -26.99
N LEU A 119 -42.32 -6.07 -26.54
CA LEU A 119 -42.26 -4.92 -25.61
C LEU A 119 -42.18 -3.58 -26.34
N LYS A 120 -41.89 -3.57 -27.65
CA LYS A 120 -41.64 -2.36 -28.45
C LYS A 120 -40.57 -1.44 -27.88
N VAL A 121 -39.60 -2.02 -27.19
CA VAL A 121 -38.45 -1.34 -26.61
C VAL A 121 -37.20 -1.85 -27.29
N SER A 122 -36.40 -0.96 -27.86
CA SER A 122 -35.18 -1.32 -28.61
C SER A 122 -33.94 -1.39 -27.75
N SER A 123 -33.95 -0.74 -26.59
CA SER A 123 -32.82 -0.73 -25.64
C SER A 123 -33.31 -0.53 -24.23
N VAL A 124 -32.46 -0.94 -23.27
CA VAL A 124 -32.65 -0.72 -21.83
C VAL A 124 -31.41 -0.04 -21.29
N ASP A 125 -31.55 1.03 -20.53
CA ASP A 125 -30.44 1.71 -19.90
C ASP A 125 -29.96 0.93 -18.68
N MET A 126 -28.67 0.60 -18.65
CA MET A 126 -28.02 -0.08 -17.55
C MET A 126 -26.91 0.78 -16.95
N SER A 127 -26.88 0.89 -15.64
CA SER A 127 -25.86 1.60 -14.88
C SER A 127 -25.39 0.73 -13.72
N ARG A 128 -24.12 0.83 -13.34
CA ARG A 128 -23.56 0.15 -12.18
C ARG A 128 -22.71 1.10 -11.37
N ALA A 129 -22.61 0.80 -10.09
CA ALA A 129 -21.80 1.59 -9.18
C ALA A 129 -20.99 0.67 -8.27
N ALA A 130 -19.81 1.13 -7.91
CA ALA A 130 -18.96 0.48 -6.92
C ALA A 130 -18.44 1.51 -5.93
N THR A 131 -18.22 1.06 -4.71
CA THR A 131 -17.56 1.83 -3.68
C THR A 131 -16.34 1.06 -3.19
N ALA A 132 -15.18 1.65 -3.34
CA ALA A 132 -13.94 1.17 -2.75
C ALA A 132 -13.44 2.19 -1.72
N GLY A 133 -12.58 1.74 -0.83
CA GLY A 133 -12.00 2.64 0.15
C GLY A 133 -10.78 2.02 0.77
N MET A 134 -10.07 2.81 1.57
CA MET A 134 -8.95 2.30 2.32
C MET A 134 -9.47 1.37 3.41
N SER A 135 -8.87 0.19 3.52
CA SER A 135 -9.19 -0.77 4.58
C SER A 135 -9.05 -0.12 5.95
N MET A 136 -9.60 -0.75 6.97
CA MET A 136 -9.19 -0.40 8.33
C MET A 136 -7.68 -0.62 8.45
N PRO A 137 -6.96 0.30 9.11
CA PRO A 137 -5.53 0.07 9.38
C PRO A 137 -5.37 -1.23 10.17
N PRO A 138 -4.27 -1.96 9.94
CA PRO A 138 -3.99 -3.16 10.74
C PRO A 138 -3.89 -2.77 12.20
N ASN A 139 -4.44 -3.58 13.06
CA ASN A 139 -4.42 -3.38 14.52
C ASN A 139 -3.28 -4.14 15.21
N VAL A 140 -2.50 -4.90 14.45
CA VAL A 140 -1.31 -5.59 14.94
C VAL A 140 -0.24 -5.55 13.86
N PHE A 141 0.97 -5.13 14.22
CA PHE A 141 2.15 -5.09 13.36
C PHE A 141 3.20 -6.03 13.91
N CYS A 142 3.68 -6.95 13.10
CA CYS A 142 4.79 -7.83 13.43
C CYS A 142 5.89 -7.70 12.37
N ASP A 143 7.05 -8.33 12.63
CA ASP A 143 8.18 -8.38 11.70
C ASP A 143 8.79 -7.01 11.32
N TRP A 144 8.60 -5.99 12.19
CA TRP A 144 9.24 -4.69 12.02
C TRP A 144 10.75 -4.74 12.30
N ILE A 145 11.52 -3.79 11.79
CA ILE A 145 12.98 -3.77 11.97
C ILE A 145 13.40 -2.70 12.98
N PRO A 146 14.52 -2.90 13.71
CA PRO A 146 14.97 -2.01 14.77
C PRO A 146 15.71 -0.77 14.25
N LEU A 147 15.26 -0.21 13.15
CA LEU A 147 15.61 1.13 12.68
C LEU A 147 14.42 2.05 12.89
N SER A 148 14.62 3.35 12.80
CA SER A 148 13.53 4.31 12.92
C SER A 148 13.62 5.41 11.88
N VAL A 149 12.47 5.96 11.49
CA VAL A 149 12.39 7.19 10.73
C VAL A 149 12.00 8.33 11.67
N ILE A 150 12.63 9.49 11.47
CA ILE A 150 12.27 10.69 12.23
C ILE A 150 11.18 11.42 11.49
N GLU A 151 10.08 11.67 12.18
CA GLU A 151 9.05 12.56 11.71
C GLU A 151 9.31 13.99 12.19
N ASP A 152 9.15 14.91 11.28
CA ASP A 152 9.07 16.33 11.55
C ASP A 152 7.62 16.77 11.26
N ASP A 153 6.93 17.29 12.28
CA ASP A 153 5.54 17.73 12.15
C ASP A 153 5.37 18.80 11.04
N ALA A 154 6.44 19.53 10.70
CA ALA A 154 6.45 20.50 9.61
C ALA A 154 6.61 19.85 8.21
N ASN A 155 7.15 18.62 8.16
CA ASN A 155 7.47 17.92 6.92
C ASN A 155 6.99 16.47 6.99
N PRO A 156 5.72 16.19 6.68
CA PRO A 156 5.18 14.83 6.70
C PRO A 156 5.87 13.94 5.66
N LEU A 157 5.87 12.63 5.90
CA LEU A 157 6.43 11.65 4.98
C LEU A 157 5.69 11.68 3.63
N ILE A 158 6.44 11.77 2.54
CA ILE A 158 5.93 11.83 1.17
C ILE A 158 6.29 10.55 0.44
N ARG A 159 5.29 9.87 -0.12
CA ARG A 159 5.48 8.62 -0.87
C ARG A 159 6.44 8.80 -2.05
N GLY A 160 7.32 7.82 -2.25
CA GLY A 160 8.37 7.84 -3.28
C GLY A 160 9.61 8.66 -2.91
N GLN A 161 9.61 9.34 -1.76
CA GLN A 161 10.78 10.05 -1.25
C GLN A 161 11.68 9.13 -0.44
N MET A 162 12.98 9.42 -0.48
CA MET A 162 14.00 8.70 0.29
C MET A 162 14.16 9.30 1.69
N TYR A 163 14.12 8.46 2.71
CA TYR A 163 14.32 8.86 4.10
C TYR A 163 15.45 8.06 4.76
N THR A 164 16.13 8.70 5.69
CA THR A 164 17.20 8.06 6.48
C THR A 164 16.59 7.25 7.61
N LEU A 165 16.82 5.94 7.60
CA LEU A 165 16.43 4.99 8.64
C LEU A 165 17.55 4.73 9.65
N ARG A 166 18.79 4.98 9.26
CA ARG A 166 19.97 4.99 10.12
C ARG A 166 20.95 6.07 9.67
N ALA A 167 21.28 6.97 10.58
CA ALA A 167 22.21 8.05 10.30
C ALA A 167 23.67 7.55 10.21
N ALA A 168 24.45 8.16 9.33
CA ALA A 168 25.90 8.00 9.31
C ALA A 168 26.56 8.70 10.53
N PRO A 169 27.81 8.37 10.88
CA PRO A 169 28.51 8.94 12.03
C PRO A 169 28.52 10.48 12.08
N GLN A 170 28.65 11.11 10.93
CA GLN A 170 28.65 12.57 10.79
C GLN A 170 27.24 13.20 10.83
N ASN A 171 26.19 12.40 10.71
CA ASN A 171 24.80 12.83 10.62
C ASN A 171 23.94 12.28 11.77
N SER A 172 24.55 12.03 12.94
CA SER A 172 23.82 11.54 14.10
C SER A 172 22.65 12.46 14.45
N VAL A 173 21.53 11.87 14.87
CA VAL A 173 20.34 12.61 15.30
C VAL A 173 20.60 13.43 16.55
N SER A 174 21.32 12.83 17.49
CA SER A 174 21.90 13.43 18.67
C SER A 174 23.25 12.76 18.96
N SER A 175 24.03 13.28 19.89
CA SER A 175 25.37 12.76 20.17
C SER A 175 25.34 11.26 20.49
N GLY A 176 25.90 10.46 19.59
CA GLY A 176 25.99 8.99 19.72
C GLY A 176 24.71 8.22 19.39
N ASN A 177 23.64 8.87 18.94
CA ASN A 177 22.39 8.23 18.54
C ASN A 177 22.21 8.23 17.03
N TYR A 178 21.99 7.05 16.45
CA TYR A 178 21.94 6.80 15.00
C TYR A 178 20.64 6.13 14.54
N GLN A 179 19.53 6.34 15.23
CA GLN A 179 18.22 5.80 14.89
C GLN A 179 18.15 4.25 14.97
N ILE A 180 18.99 3.61 15.77
CA ILE A 180 18.95 2.16 15.98
C ILE A 180 18.29 1.90 17.34
N LEU A 181 17.34 0.95 17.37
CA LEU A 181 16.67 0.51 18.59
C LEU A 181 17.30 -0.78 19.12
N ALA A 182 17.29 -0.94 20.43
CA ALA A 182 17.68 -2.17 21.13
C ALA A 182 16.42 -2.90 21.58
N VAL A 183 16.04 -3.96 20.87
CA VAL A 183 14.78 -4.70 21.13
C VAL A 183 15.06 -6.04 21.79
N ASN A 184 15.65 -6.99 21.09
CA ASN A 184 15.97 -8.32 21.64
C ASN A 184 17.35 -8.36 22.35
N GLY A 185 18.06 -7.26 22.36
CA GLY A 185 19.37 -7.10 22.98
C GLY A 185 20.11 -5.91 22.43
N ARG A 186 21.31 -5.68 22.97
CA ARG A 186 22.16 -4.55 22.59
C ARG A 186 23.42 -4.98 21.86
N GLY A 187 23.61 -6.28 21.68
CA GLY A 187 24.74 -6.84 20.95
C GLY A 187 24.70 -6.55 19.46
N GLY A 188 25.83 -6.63 18.80
CA GLY A 188 25.88 -6.53 17.34
C GLY A 188 25.18 -7.73 16.67
N SER A 189 25.23 -8.92 17.30
CA SER A 189 24.50 -10.11 16.85
C SER A 189 23.00 -9.88 16.86
N ASP A 190 22.46 -9.34 17.97
CA ASP A 190 21.02 -9.14 18.14
C ASP A 190 20.48 -8.18 17.08
N VAL A 191 21.16 -7.03 16.89
CA VAL A 191 20.79 -6.05 15.86
C VAL A 191 20.85 -6.64 14.45
N ARG A 192 21.87 -7.43 14.16
CA ARG A 192 22.05 -8.09 12.86
C ARG A 192 20.90 -9.04 12.55
N GLU A 193 20.55 -9.90 13.50
CA GLU A 193 19.48 -10.88 13.35
C GLU A 193 18.09 -10.22 13.28
N ASP A 194 17.84 -9.24 14.13
CA ASP A 194 16.59 -8.46 14.12
C ASP A 194 16.39 -7.73 12.78
N LEU A 195 17.47 -7.20 12.18
CA LEU A 195 17.40 -6.57 10.85
C LEU A 195 17.17 -7.59 9.72
N ALA A 196 17.75 -8.77 9.83
CA ALA A 196 17.59 -9.81 8.82
C ALA A 196 16.21 -10.45 8.90
N ARG A 197 15.74 -10.83 10.08
CA ARG A 197 14.52 -11.60 10.31
C ARG A 197 13.28 -10.73 10.50
N GLY A 198 13.43 -9.54 11.09
CA GLY A 198 12.36 -8.76 11.68
C GLY A 198 12.10 -9.15 13.14
N ILE A 199 11.54 -8.22 13.88
CA ILE A 199 11.24 -8.39 15.30
C ILE A 199 9.88 -9.07 15.44
N LYS A 200 9.84 -10.20 16.13
CA LYS A 200 8.63 -11.00 16.33
C LYS A 200 7.65 -10.42 17.35
N GLU A 201 8.06 -9.39 18.10
CA GLU A 201 7.14 -8.67 18.96
C GLU A 201 6.11 -7.92 18.12
N CYS A 202 4.86 -8.30 18.26
CA CYS A 202 3.78 -7.65 17.54
C CYS A 202 3.28 -6.43 18.30
N ALA A 203 3.14 -5.33 17.60
CA ALA A 203 2.61 -4.09 18.10
C ALA A 203 1.08 -4.06 17.94
N GLY A 204 0.34 -3.73 18.98
CA GLY A 204 -1.14 -3.59 18.96
C GLY A 204 -1.59 -2.13 18.85
N PRO A 205 -2.86 -1.89 18.47
CA PRO A 205 -3.40 -0.55 18.31
C PRO A 205 -3.47 0.20 19.64
N GLY A 206 -3.13 1.48 19.59
CA GLY A 206 -3.15 2.36 20.76
C GLY A 206 -2.11 2.05 21.82
N SER A 207 -1.22 1.09 21.55
CA SER A 207 -0.10 0.82 22.44
C SER A 207 1.04 1.78 22.16
N VAL A 208 1.45 2.50 23.16
CA VAL A 208 2.69 3.26 23.13
C VAL A 208 3.83 2.30 23.43
N TYR A 209 4.75 2.16 22.51
CA TYR A 209 5.94 1.32 22.67
C TYR A 209 7.09 2.15 23.20
N THR A 210 7.75 1.61 24.18
CA THR A 210 8.94 2.20 24.78
C THR A 210 10.11 1.26 24.53
N LYS A 211 11.12 1.72 23.81
CA LYS A 211 12.32 0.94 23.49
C LYS A 211 13.58 1.76 23.71
N ASP A 212 14.62 1.09 24.16
CA ASP A 212 15.90 1.73 24.32
C ASP A 212 16.57 1.99 22.96
N THR A 213 17.25 3.09 22.82
CA THR A 213 18.15 3.31 21.68
C THR A 213 19.43 2.51 21.83
N LYS A 214 20.01 2.07 20.72
CA LYS A 214 21.33 1.47 20.69
C LYS A 214 22.37 2.54 20.32
N PRO A 215 23.21 2.97 21.24
CA PRO A 215 24.30 3.88 20.91
C PRO A 215 25.32 3.23 19.99
N GLY A 216 25.96 4.05 19.15
CA GLY A 216 26.98 3.64 18.20
C GLY A 216 26.43 3.18 16.85
N VAL A 217 27.25 3.33 15.84
CA VAL A 217 26.89 3.20 14.41
C VAL A 217 26.46 1.80 13.99
N ALA A 218 26.94 0.76 14.66
CA ALA A 218 26.71 -0.66 14.35
C ALA A 218 26.80 -0.98 12.83
N ALA A 219 27.74 -0.36 12.10
CA ALA A 219 27.82 -0.44 10.64
C ALA A 219 27.89 -1.87 10.10
N GLY A 220 28.73 -2.73 10.70
CA GLY A 220 28.88 -4.14 10.33
C GLY A 220 27.57 -4.93 10.51
N PRO A 221 27.01 -4.97 11.73
CA PRO A 221 25.72 -5.63 11.98
C PRO A 221 24.58 -5.15 11.07
N VAL A 222 24.45 -3.84 10.86
CA VAL A 222 23.42 -3.29 9.99
C VAL A 222 23.59 -3.74 8.54
N ARG A 223 24.79 -3.68 8.00
CA ARG A 223 25.11 -4.18 6.66
C ARG A 223 24.80 -5.67 6.54
N GLN A 224 25.29 -6.48 7.46
CA GLN A 224 25.10 -7.93 7.42
C GLN A 224 23.61 -8.32 7.48
N GLY A 225 22.83 -7.70 8.35
CA GLY A 225 21.40 -8.00 8.48
C GLY A 225 20.57 -7.57 7.27
N LEU A 226 20.73 -6.32 6.81
CA LEU A 226 19.92 -5.80 5.71
C LEU A 226 20.32 -6.41 4.35
N ASN A 227 21.61 -6.70 4.12
CA ASN A 227 22.05 -7.20 2.83
C ASN A 227 21.62 -8.65 2.54
N THR A 228 21.22 -9.43 3.55
CA THR A 228 20.58 -10.73 3.32
C THR A 228 19.35 -10.63 2.40
N ARG A 229 18.66 -9.52 2.43
CA ARG A 229 17.48 -9.24 1.58
C ARG A 229 17.84 -9.11 0.09
N PHE A 230 19.10 -8.85 -0.20
CA PHE A 230 19.69 -8.71 -1.54
C PHE A 230 20.57 -9.89 -1.95
N ASP A 231 20.45 -11.04 -1.27
CA ASP A 231 21.27 -12.24 -1.52
C ASP A 231 22.78 -12.02 -1.28
N ASP A 232 23.13 -11.12 -0.36
CA ASP A 232 24.52 -10.80 0.01
C ASP A 232 24.77 -11.21 1.46
N TYR A 233 25.50 -12.30 1.65
CA TYR A 233 25.74 -12.93 2.95
C TYR A 233 27.19 -12.75 3.39
N THR A 234 27.37 -12.27 4.60
CA THR A 234 28.68 -12.13 5.25
C THR A 234 28.59 -12.51 6.73
N GLY A 235 29.71 -12.99 7.28
CA GLY A 235 29.77 -13.45 8.66
C GLY A 235 28.99 -14.76 8.87
N SER A 236 28.14 -14.80 9.90
CA SER A 236 27.34 -15.99 10.25
C SER A 236 25.96 -16.03 9.59
N MET A 237 25.68 -15.13 8.64
CA MET A 237 24.40 -15.11 7.96
C MET A 237 24.31 -16.17 6.88
N SER A 238 23.17 -16.86 6.77
CA SER A 238 22.96 -17.91 5.76
C SER A 238 21.63 -17.73 5.02
N PRO A 239 21.57 -18.10 3.73
CA PRO A 239 20.33 -17.97 2.94
C PRO A 239 19.21 -18.92 3.40
N SER A 240 19.57 -20.04 4.04
CA SER A 240 18.57 -20.98 4.58
C SER A 240 17.83 -20.42 5.78
N GLU A 241 18.46 -19.56 6.57
CA GLU A 241 17.85 -18.94 7.74
C GLU A 241 17.24 -17.56 7.43
N PHE A 242 17.89 -16.81 6.54
CA PHE A 242 17.50 -15.47 6.13
C PHE A 242 17.37 -15.40 4.60
N PRO A 243 16.31 -15.97 4.01
CA PRO A 243 16.16 -16.00 2.56
C PRO A 243 16.18 -14.59 1.95
N PRO A 244 16.70 -14.42 0.72
CA PRO A 244 16.69 -13.13 0.03
C PRO A 244 15.30 -12.75 -0.46
N ASP A 245 15.17 -11.56 -1.02
CA ASP A 245 14.01 -11.17 -1.81
C ASP A 245 13.98 -11.94 -3.15
N THR A 246 12.80 -12.11 -3.73
CA THR A 246 12.66 -12.68 -5.08
C THR A 246 13.18 -11.75 -6.17
N ASN A 247 13.23 -10.44 -5.92
CA ASN A 247 13.81 -9.43 -6.80
C ASN A 247 14.93 -8.68 -6.09
N VAL A 248 16.19 -9.02 -6.41
CA VAL A 248 17.38 -8.39 -5.82
C VAL A 248 17.99 -7.28 -6.69
N LYS A 249 17.26 -6.80 -7.71
CA LYS A 249 17.69 -5.69 -8.57
C LYS A 249 17.84 -4.41 -7.75
N GLU A 250 19.07 -3.87 -7.71
CA GLU A 250 19.34 -2.59 -7.02
C GLU A 250 18.95 -1.39 -7.89
N ASN A 251 18.80 -0.23 -7.25
CA ASN A 251 18.48 1.06 -7.87
C ASN A 251 17.16 1.08 -8.64
N ILE A 252 16.17 0.38 -8.14
CA ILE A 252 14.78 0.45 -8.61
C ILE A 252 13.90 1.10 -7.54
N THR A 253 12.84 1.78 -7.96
CA THR A 253 11.80 2.28 -7.06
C THR A 253 10.83 1.18 -6.68
N TYR A 254 10.01 1.42 -5.66
CA TYR A 254 8.96 0.48 -5.30
C TYR A 254 7.97 0.25 -6.46
N ASP A 255 7.61 1.31 -7.18
CA ASP A 255 6.67 1.20 -8.31
C ASP A 255 7.25 0.36 -9.48
N GLN A 256 8.58 0.17 -9.53
CA GLN A 256 9.26 -0.69 -10.51
C GLN A 256 9.51 -2.12 -10.01
N TYR A 257 9.19 -2.43 -8.75
CA TYR A 257 9.53 -3.70 -8.13
C TYR A 257 8.94 -4.92 -8.86
N ASP A 258 7.71 -4.80 -9.38
CA ASP A 258 7.01 -5.87 -10.10
C ASP A 258 7.16 -5.79 -11.63
N ASP A 259 7.86 -4.77 -12.15
CA ASP A 259 8.07 -4.55 -13.56
C ASP A 259 9.02 -5.61 -14.17
N ALA A 260 8.64 -6.25 -15.27
CA ALA A 260 9.45 -7.28 -15.92
C ALA A 260 10.85 -6.78 -16.35
N GLY A 261 10.98 -5.50 -16.71
CA GLY A 261 12.28 -4.88 -17.07
C GLY A 261 13.20 -4.58 -15.88
N HIS A 262 12.68 -4.67 -14.65
CA HIS A 262 13.37 -4.32 -13.42
C HIS A 262 13.53 -5.52 -12.47
N GLN A 263 13.55 -6.75 -13.01
CA GLN A 263 13.70 -7.98 -12.25
C GLN A 263 15.14 -8.49 -12.27
N GLN A 264 15.58 -9.01 -11.13
CA GLN A 264 16.81 -9.79 -10.99
C GLN A 264 16.59 -10.89 -9.96
N SER A 265 16.59 -12.13 -10.42
CA SER A 265 16.46 -13.28 -9.52
C SER A 265 17.69 -13.41 -8.61
N PRO A 266 17.50 -13.79 -7.33
CA PRO A 266 18.60 -14.15 -6.45
C PRO A 266 19.24 -15.47 -6.85
N GLY A 267 20.44 -15.75 -6.36
CA GLY A 267 21.11 -17.04 -6.51
C GLY A 267 20.59 -18.14 -5.57
N HIS A 268 19.90 -17.76 -4.49
CA HIS A 268 19.27 -18.65 -3.54
C HIS A 268 17.75 -18.54 -3.57
N PRO A 269 16.99 -19.53 -3.07
CA PRO A 269 15.53 -19.45 -3.00
C PRO A 269 15.07 -18.19 -2.24
N GLY A 270 14.34 -17.31 -2.92
CA GLY A 270 13.87 -16.04 -2.40
C GLY A 270 12.43 -16.09 -1.88
N VAL A 271 12.11 -15.13 -1.02
CA VAL A 271 10.76 -14.86 -0.51
C VAL A 271 10.35 -13.47 -0.98
N PRO A 272 9.17 -13.30 -1.58
CA PRO A 272 8.75 -12.00 -2.10
C PRO A 272 8.63 -10.93 -1.00
N ASN A 273 8.86 -9.68 -1.38
CA ASN A 273 8.71 -8.51 -0.53
C ASN A 273 9.67 -8.42 0.67
N ARG A 274 10.77 -9.14 0.67
CA ARG A 274 11.76 -9.05 1.75
C ARG A 274 12.45 -7.68 1.85
N ARG A 275 12.44 -6.92 0.76
CA ARG A 275 12.97 -5.55 0.71
C ARG A 275 11.99 -4.50 1.25
N MET A 276 10.74 -4.91 1.50
CA MET A 276 9.79 -4.11 2.24
C MET A 276 10.09 -4.21 3.73
N VAL A 277 10.24 -3.10 4.41
CA VAL A 277 10.57 -3.06 5.83
C VAL A 277 9.60 -2.14 6.58
N LEU A 278 9.09 -2.65 7.68
CA LEU A 278 8.25 -1.90 8.59
C LEU A 278 9.12 -1.23 9.65
N VAL A 279 8.96 0.07 9.83
CA VAL A 279 9.85 0.91 10.62
C VAL A 279 9.04 1.80 11.56
N PRO A 280 9.37 1.88 12.86
CA PRO A 280 8.78 2.84 13.79
C PRO A 280 8.99 4.29 13.34
N ILE A 281 7.96 5.10 13.48
CA ILE A 281 8.01 6.56 13.32
C ILE A 281 8.23 7.17 14.70
N ILE A 282 9.32 7.92 14.86
CA ILE A 282 9.71 8.51 16.14
C ILE A 282 9.88 10.02 15.97
N LYS A 283 9.37 10.78 16.91
CA LYS A 283 9.55 12.25 16.91
C LYS A 283 10.99 12.59 17.25
N LYS A 284 11.52 13.62 16.59
CA LYS A 284 12.89 14.08 16.84
C LYS A 284 13.14 14.44 18.31
N SER A 285 12.13 14.98 18.99
CA SER A 285 12.17 15.32 20.42
C SER A 285 12.38 14.13 21.35
N GLU A 286 12.13 12.90 20.87
CA GLU A 286 12.32 11.68 21.65
C GLU A 286 13.79 11.19 21.69
N PHE A 287 14.68 11.79 20.86
CA PHE A 287 16.07 11.40 20.81
C PHE A 287 16.97 12.34 21.61
N ASP A 288 17.39 11.90 22.79
CA ASP A 288 18.42 12.56 23.58
C ASP A 288 19.82 12.03 23.29
N ASN A 289 20.83 12.53 23.99
CA ASN A 289 22.23 12.18 23.78
C ASN A 289 22.55 10.74 24.20
N GLY A 290 23.21 10.01 23.28
CA GLY A 290 23.75 8.69 23.57
C GLY A 290 22.69 7.60 23.69
N ARG A 291 22.62 6.99 24.87
CA ARG A 291 21.63 5.95 25.19
C ARG A 291 20.41 6.60 25.80
N ASP A 292 19.28 6.36 25.18
CA ASP A 292 18.00 6.93 25.57
C ASP A 292 16.87 5.91 25.41
N THR A 293 15.70 6.27 25.88
CA THR A 293 14.47 5.49 25.74
C THR A 293 13.49 6.31 24.92
N VAL A 294 13.11 5.81 23.76
CA VAL A 294 12.19 6.47 22.84
C VAL A 294 10.82 5.81 22.87
N THR A 295 9.79 6.62 22.61
CA THR A 295 8.41 6.16 22.53
C THR A 295 7.89 6.30 21.10
N PHE A 296 7.07 5.36 20.66
CA PHE A 296 6.39 5.41 19.37
C PHE A 296 5.08 4.62 19.42
N ASP A 297 4.15 5.03 18.60
CA ASP A 297 2.80 4.45 18.48
C ASP A 297 2.43 4.17 17.01
N ARG A 298 3.32 4.53 16.06
CA ARG A 298 3.10 4.43 14.63
C ARG A 298 4.26 3.77 13.91
N PHE A 299 3.91 3.15 12.77
CA PHE A 299 4.87 2.52 11.87
C PHE A 299 4.65 3.00 10.44
N ALA A 300 5.68 2.92 9.63
CA ALA A 300 5.63 3.20 8.21
C ALA A 300 6.33 2.10 7.40
N LEU A 301 5.88 1.91 6.17
CA LEU A 301 6.44 0.95 5.25
C LEU A 301 7.45 1.62 4.33
N PHE A 302 8.63 1.03 4.24
CA PHE A 302 9.73 1.49 3.40
C PHE A 302 10.23 0.40 2.47
N PHE A 303 10.74 0.80 1.32
CA PHE A 303 11.36 -0.08 0.34
C PHE A 303 12.86 0.18 0.27
N LEU A 304 13.65 -0.88 0.45
CA LEU A 304 15.11 -0.83 0.33
C LEU A 304 15.50 -0.89 -1.15
N GLN A 305 16.00 0.20 -1.70
CA GLN A 305 16.41 0.27 -3.11
C GLN A 305 17.79 -0.34 -3.36
N THR A 306 18.70 -0.26 -2.38
CA THR A 306 20.10 -0.68 -2.52
C THR A 306 20.60 -1.41 -1.30
N LYS A 307 21.65 -2.19 -1.50
CA LYS A 307 22.46 -2.76 -0.41
C LYS A 307 23.14 -1.69 0.42
N VAL A 308 23.31 -1.98 1.70
CA VAL A 308 24.11 -1.16 2.60
C VAL A 308 25.59 -1.34 2.25
N GLN A 309 26.26 -0.26 1.88
CA GLN A 309 27.66 -0.27 1.50
C GLN A 309 28.60 -0.50 2.71
N GLY A 310 29.76 -1.08 2.44
CA GLY A 310 30.82 -1.27 3.44
C GLY A 310 31.49 0.05 3.87
N GLY A 311 32.36 -0.02 4.87
CA GLY A 311 33.10 1.11 5.41
C GLY A 311 32.53 1.66 6.71
N ASN A 312 32.77 2.93 7.04
CA ASN A 312 32.37 3.56 8.31
C ASN A 312 30.85 3.82 8.44
N GLY A 313 30.05 3.18 7.61
CA GLY A 313 28.61 3.19 7.72
C GLY A 313 27.96 4.50 7.23
N GLY A 314 27.75 4.60 5.93
CA GLY A 314 26.91 5.64 5.35
C GLY A 314 25.47 5.59 5.90
N ASN A 315 24.66 6.56 5.55
CA ASN A 315 23.23 6.51 5.87
C ASN A 315 22.59 5.23 5.28
N VAL A 316 21.69 4.62 6.03
CA VAL A 316 20.73 3.66 5.46
C VAL A 316 19.53 4.46 5.04
N GLN A 317 19.27 4.48 3.75
CA GLN A 317 18.12 5.17 3.18
C GLN A 317 17.15 4.17 2.57
N ALA A 318 15.87 4.50 2.63
CA ALA A 318 14.81 3.71 2.01
C ALA A 318 13.70 4.62 1.49
N GLU A 319 13.03 4.17 0.46
CA GLU A 319 11.89 4.86 -0.15
C GLU A 319 10.64 4.67 0.72
N TYR A 320 9.99 5.76 1.08
CA TYR A 320 8.70 5.70 1.76
C TYR A 320 7.60 5.25 0.81
N VAL A 321 7.02 4.11 1.09
CA VAL A 321 5.97 3.52 0.25
C VAL A 321 4.60 4.06 0.62
N GLY A 322 4.38 4.37 1.89
CA GLY A 322 3.07 4.81 2.37
C GLY A 322 1.99 3.73 2.19
N THR A 323 0.78 4.10 2.23
CA THR A 323 -0.51 3.40 2.27
C THR A 323 -0.73 2.09 1.48
N ARG A 324 0.28 1.38 1.04
CA ARG A 324 0.11 0.13 0.30
C ARG A 324 0.52 -1.06 1.15
N TYR A 325 -0.42 -1.82 1.64
CA TYR A 325 -0.29 -3.14 2.26
C TYR A 325 0.03 -3.13 3.76
N GLY A 326 -0.80 -3.83 4.52
CA GLY A 326 -0.39 -4.41 5.78
C GLY A 326 0.65 -5.49 5.51
N TYR A 327 1.91 -5.14 5.62
CA TYR A 327 3.02 -6.06 5.45
C TYR A 327 3.42 -6.64 6.80
N GLY A 328 3.71 -7.93 6.82
CA GLY A 328 4.00 -8.67 8.05
C GLY A 328 2.81 -9.48 8.55
N ALA A 329 3.00 -10.23 9.61
CA ALA A 329 1.97 -11.05 10.25
C ALA A 329 1.02 -10.18 11.10
N GLY A 330 0.39 -9.18 10.48
CA GLY A 330 -0.57 -8.30 11.13
C GLY A 330 -2.01 -8.82 11.04
N ALA A 331 -2.90 -8.26 11.84
CA ALA A 331 -4.32 -8.53 11.82
C ALA A 331 -5.13 -7.24 11.63
N TYR A 332 -6.31 -7.39 11.04
CA TYR A 332 -7.30 -6.32 10.89
C TYR A 332 -8.49 -6.60 11.79
N ALA A 333 -8.93 -5.60 12.57
CA ALA A 333 -10.13 -5.71 13.38
C ALA A 333 -11.05 -4.51 13.15
N PRO A 334 -12.37 -4.73 13.07
CA PRO A 334 -13.35 -3.65 13.04
C PRO A 334 -13.24 -2.78 14.30
N GLY A 335 -13.17 -1.46 14.15
CA GLY A 335 -13.11 -0.53 15.28
C GLY A 335 -11.75 -0.43 15.97
N GLY A 336 -10.67 -0.89 15.33
CA GLY A 336 -9.31 -0.66 15.80
C GLY A 336 -9.03 0.83 16.03
N GLY A 337 -8.27 1.14 17.10
CA GLY A 337 -7.91 2.50 17.50
C GLY A 337 -7.05 3.25 16.45
N PRO A 338 -6.50 4.40 16.83
CA PRO A 338 -5.64 5.19 15.94
C PRO A 338 -4.37 4.39 15.62
N VAL A 339 -4.35 3.85 14.41
CA VAL A 339 -3.24 3.06 13.87
C VAL A 339 -2.65 3.84 12.72
N SER A 340 -1.44 3.50 12.36
CA SER A 340 -0.72 4.14 11.27
C SER A 340 -1.57 4.20 9.99
N PRO A 341 -2.02 5.38 9.54
CA PRO A 341 -2.82 5.51 8.34
C PRO A 341 -2.04 5.09 7.08
N GLU A 342 -0.73 4.95 7.20
CA GLU A 342 0.19 4.55 6.15
C GLU A 342 0.10 3.05 5.80
N LEU A 343 -0.55 2.25 6.65
CA LEU A 343 -0.63 0.78 6.50
C LEU A 343 -2.04 0.30 6.14
N THR A 344 -2.68 0.97 5.21
CA THR A 344 -4.01 0.59 4.71
C THR A 344 -3.92 0.12 3.26
N MET A 345 -4.90 -0.66 2.80
CA MET A 345 -4.99 -1.14 1.42
C MET A 345 -6.37 -0.85 0.83
N PRO A 346 -6.47 -0.64 -0.50
CA PRO A 346 -7.76 -0.45 -1.14
C PRO A 346 -8.57 -1.75 -1.12
N VAL A 347 -9.84 -1.67 -0.74
CA VAL A 347 -10.79 -2.78 -0.72
C VAL A 347 -12.14 -2.32 -1.26
N LEU A 348 -12.89 -3.25 -1.88
CA LEU A 348 -14.27 -3.02 -2.29
C LEU A 348 -15.19 -3.19 -1.08
N TYR A 349 -16.17 -2.28 -0.97
CA TYR A 349 -17.20 -2.32 0.07
C TYR A 349 -18.59 -2.61 -0.51
N ARG A 350 -18.88 -2.12 -1.69
CA ARG A 350 -20.15 -2.30 -2.42
C ARG A 350 -19.93 -2.12 -3.92
#